data_3f43638d66edfbd549134d0a71f819fe
#
_entry.id   3f43638d66edfbd549134d0a71f819fe
#
_cell.length_a   1.000
_cell.length_b   1.000
_cell.length_c   1.000
_cell.angle_alpha   90.00
_cell.angle_beta   90.00
_cell.angle_gamma   90.00
#
_symmetry.space_group_name_H-M   'P 1'
#
loop_
_entity.id
_entity.type
_entity.pdbx_description
1 polymer ?
#
loop_
_entity_poly.entity_id
_entity_poly.type
_entity_poly.pdbx_seq_one_letter_code
_entity_poly.pdbx_strand_id
1 'polypeptide(L)'
;DYTRPVLVINAEGSESFIGIPLTSNIKSRKYACIIKTDDEVLHTALIYQIRSFDKRRLTERKYILSKEEYSKVKKYFNKLYKL
;
A
#
# COMPACT_ATOMS: atom_id res chain seq x y z
N ASP A 1 17.10 -12.47 -0.03
CA ASP A 1 15.98 -12.04 -0.84
C ASP A 1 15.16 -10.96 -0.14
N TYR A 2 15.11 -9.81 -0.75
CA TYR A 2 14.52 -8.66 -0.10
C TYR A 2 13.03 -8.54 -0.43
N THR A 3 12.21 -8.71 0.60
CA THR A 3 10.76 -8.64 0.44
C THR A 3 10.24 -7.35 1.07
N ARG A 4 9.61 -6.52 0.26
CA ARG A 4 9.00 -5.28 0.76
C ARG A 4 7.52 -5.51 1.03
N PRO A 5 6.98 -4.91 2.09
CA PRO A 5 5.55 -4.99 2.31
C PRO A 5 4.78 -4.24 1.23
N VAL A 6 3.58 -4.72 0.96
CA VAL A 6 2.71 -4.15 -0.07
C VAL A 6 1.31 -4.02 0.51
N LEU A 7 0.68 -2.88 0.28
CA LEU A 7 -0.71 -2.69 0.63
C LEU A 7 -1.58 -3.24 -0.50
N VAL A 8 -2.35 -4.29 -0.21
CA VAL A 8 -3.22 -4.91 -1.21
C VAL A 8 -4.49 -4.08 -1.36
N ILE A 9 -4.75 -3.62 -2.58
CA ILE A 9 -5.94 -2.82 -2.87
C ILE A 9 -7.06 -3.70 -3.41
N ASN A 10 -6.72 -4.61 -4.32
CA ASN A 10 -7.70 -5.52 -4.90
C ASN A 10 -7.01 -6.84 -5.21
N ALA A 11 -7.58 -7.93 -4.71
CA ALA A 11 -7.01 -9.26 -4.86
C ALA A 11 -8.01 -10.27 -5.39
N GLU A 12 -9.13 -9.81 -5.97
CA GLU A 12 -10.17 -10.72 -6.40
C GLU A 12 -9.77 -11.58 -7.59
N GLY A 13 -9.97 -12.89 -7.40
CA GLY A 13 -10.15 -13.87 -8.46
C GLY A 13 -9.01 -14.17 -9.41
N SER A 14 -7.94 -13.46 -9.44
CA SER A 14 -6.89 -13.72 -10.42
C SER A 14 -5.59 -14.16 -9.74
N GLU A 15 -4.59 -14.45 -10.56
CA GLU A 15 -3.27 -14.81 -10.06
C GLU A 15 -2.44 -13.56 -9.71
N SER A 16 -3.01 -12.41 -9.85
CA SER A 16 -2.35 -11.15 -9.52
C SER A 16 -3.25 -10.30 -8.63
N PHE A 17 -2.67 -9.27 -8.06
CA PHE A 17 -3.41 -8.28 -7.27
C PHE A 17 -2.84 -6.90 -7.53
N ILE A 18 -3.66 -5.89 -7.26
CA ILE A 18 -3.21 -4.49 -7.33
C ILE A 18 -2.72 -4.10 -5.95
N GLY A 19 -1.53 -3.53 -5.89
CA GLY A 19 -0.94 -3.16 -4.62
C GLY A 19 -0.15 -1.88 -4.69
N ILE A 20 0.10 -1.32 -3.51
CA ILE A 20 0.91 -0.13 -3.33
C ILE A 20 2.11 -0.52 -2.46
N PRO A 21 3.34 -0.35 -2.97
CA PRO A 21 4.53 -0.65 -2.17
C PRO A 21 4.61 0.23 -0.93
N LEU A 22 5.05 -0.36 0.16
CA LEU A 22 5.27 0.35 1.41
C LEU A 22 6.77 0.41 1.69
N THR A 23 7.21 1.47 2.33
CA THR A 23 8.59 1.58 2.78
C THR A 23 8.61 2.07 4.22
N SER A 24 9.58 1.57 4.99
CA SER A 24 9.78 2.02 6.37
C SER A 24 10.46 3.38 6.44
N ASN A 25 10.96 3.88 5.32
CA ASN A 25 11.57 5.19 5.27
C ASN A 25 10.48 6.26 5.32
N ILE A 26 10.31 6.88 6.47
CA ILE A 26 9.22 7.82 6.71
C ILE A 26 9.67 9.20 6.22
N LYS A 27 9.29 9.51 4.99
CA LYS A 27 9.53 10.83 4.41
C LYS A 27 8.26 11.33 3.78
N SER A 28 7.90 12.56 4.10
CA SER A 28 6.78 13.21 3.45
C SER A 28 7.16 13.48 1.99
N ARG A 29 6.36 12.94 1.08
CA ARG A 29 6.56 13.11 -0.36
C ARG A 29 5.25 13.51 -1.00
N LYS A 30 5.34 14.19 -2.12
CA LYS A 30 4.16 14.72 -2.80
C LYS A 30 3.13 13.65 -3.15
N TYR A 31 3.58 12.47 -3.54
CA TYR A 31 2.68 11.41 -4.00
C TYR A 31 2.80 10.16 -3.13
N ALA A 32 3.04 10.36 -1.85
CA ALA A 32 3.16 9.28 -0.89
C ALA A 32 2.38 9.64 0.37
N CYS A 33 1.91 8.64 1.06
CA CYS A 33 1.06 8.82 2.23
C CYS A 33 1.63 8.01 3.38
N ILE A 34 1.78 8.64 4.54
CA ILE A 34 2.22 7.93 5.75
C ILE A 34 0.99 7.24 6.33
N ILE A 35 1.09 5.93 6.52
CA ILE A 35 0.02 5.12 7.09
C ILE A 35 0.52 4.39 8.32
N LYS A 36 -0.41 3.95 9.15
CA LYS A 36 -0.12 3.17 10.34
C LYS A 36 -0.82 1.83 10.22
N THR A 37 -0.07 0.76 10.34
CA THR A 37 -0.61 -0.58 10.27
C THR A 37 -1.13 -1.03 11.64
N ASP A 38 -1.81 -2.18 11.69
CA ASP A 38 -2.44 -2.68 12.91
C ASP A 38 -1.44 -3.00 14.02
N ASP A 39 -0.17 -3.20 13.71
CA ASP A 39 0.89 -3.39 14.69
C ASP A 39 1.50 -2.07 15.14
N GLU A 40 0.86 -0.95 14.81
CA GLU A 40 1.25 0.41 15.16
C GLU A 40 2.59 0.85 14.58
N VAL A 41 3.00 0.24 13.49
CA VAL A 41 4.21 0.63 12.78
C VAL A 41 3.85 1.60 11.65
N LEU A 42 4.64 2.65 11.50
CA LEU A 42 4.44 3.61 10.42
C LEU A 42 5.14 3.15 9.16
N HIS A 43 4.48 3.34 8.05
CA HIS A 43 5.03 3.08 6.72
C HIS A 43 4.68 4.25 5.80
N THR A 44 5.47 4.43 4.77
CA THR A 44 5.11 5.35 3.70
C THR A 44 4.57 4.54 2.54
N ALA A 45 3.33 4.81 2.16
CA ALA A 45 2.70 4.17 1.02
C ALA A 45 3.07 4.96 -0.24
N LEU A 46 3.79 4.31 -1.15
CA LEU A 46 4.27 4.94 -2.38
C LEU A 46 3.18 4.85 -3.45
N ILE A 47 2.20 5.75 -3.35
CA ILE A 47 0.99 5.68 -4.18
C ILE A 47 1.32 5.79 -5.67
N TYR A 48 2.34 6.56 -6.02
CA TYR A 48 2.76 6.70 -7.41
C TYR A 48 3.36 5.42 -7.99
N GLN A 49 3.61 4.41 -7.15
CA GLN A 49 4.12 3.12 -7.60
C GLN A 49 3.07 2.02 -7.56
N ILE A 50 1.80 2.39 -7.54
CA ILE A 50 0.72 1.40 -7.59
C ILE A 50 0.86 0.58 -8.87
N ARG A 51 0.74 -0.75 -8.72
CA ARG A 51 0.89 -1.65 -9.86
C ARG A 51 0.36 -3.03 -9.54
N SER A 52 0.34 -3.89 -10.54
CA SER A 52 -0.02 -5.28 -10.39
C SER A 52 1.16 -6.09 -9.85
N PHE A 53 0.85 -7.02 -8.98
CA PHE A 53 1.81 -7.96 -8.40
C PHE A 53 1.32 -9.38 -8.60
N ASP A 54 2.24 -10.31 -8.78
CA ASP A 54 1.92 -11.72 -8.83
C ASP A 54 1.57 -12.21 -7.42
N LYS A 55 0.46 -12.94 -7.27
CA LYS A 55 0.05 -13.45 -5.96
C LYS A 55 1.07 -14.38 -5.32
N ARG A 56 1.90 -15.01 -6.10
CA ARG A 56 2.98 -15.87 -5.57
C ARG A 56 3.99 -15.08 -4.74
N ARG A 57 3.99 -13.75 -4.87
CA ARG A 57 4.87 -12.90 -4.08
C ARG A 57 4.30 -12.54 -2.71
N LEU A 58 3.07 -12.93 -2.43
CA LEU A 58 2.48 -12.69 -1.12
C LEU A 58 3.15 -13.57 -0.08
N THR A 59 3.61 -12.96 1.00
CA THR A 59 4.14 -13.68 2.14
C THR A 59 3.01 -13.92 3.14
N GLU A 60 3.30 -14.70 4.16
CA GLU A 60 2.30 -15.01 5.18
C GLU A 60 1.93 -13.80 6.01
N ARG A 61 2.85 -12.86 6.19
CA ARG A 61 2.59 -11.72 7.03
C ARG A 61 1.73 -10.70 6.31
N LYS A 62 0.61 -10.38 6.92
CA LYS A 62 -0.33 -9.38 6.39
C LYS A 62 -0.55 -8.29 7.42
N TYR A 63 -0.69 -7.07 6.95
CA TYR A 63 -1.07 -5.95 7.79
C TYR A 63 -2.52 -5.61 7.52
N ILE A 64 -3.21 -5.21 8.58
CA ILE A 64 -4.61 -4.78 8.49
C ILE A 64 -4.62 -3.26 8.66
N LEU A 65 -5.30 -2.59 7.75
CA LEU A 65 -5.43 -1.15 7.78
C LEU A 65 -6.79 -0.78 8.33
N SER A 66 -6.83 0.18 9.25
CA SER A 66 -8.11 0.69 9.74
C SER A 66 -8.83 1.44 8.63
N LYS A 67 -10.13 1.65 8.82
CA LYS A 67 -10.92 2.41 7.83
C LYS A 67 -10.38 3.83 7.66
N GLU A 68 -9.95 4.44 8.75
CA GLU A 68 -9.39 5.79 8.71
C GLU A 68 -8.12 5.84 7.89
N GLU A 69 -7.22 4.87 8.09
CA GLU A 69 -5.97 4.81 7.33
C GLU A 69 -6.23 4.51 5.87
N TYR A 70 -7.16 3.61 5.59
CA TYR A 70 -7.52 3.28 4.22
C TYR A 70 -8.14 4.50 3.50
N SER A 71 -8.97 5.26 4.20
CA SER A 71 -9.54 6.49 3.65
C SER A 71 -8.46 7.51 3.30
N LYS A 72 -7.42 7.59 4.11
CA LYS A 72 -6.28 8.46 3.83
C LYS A 72 -5.63 8.09 2.50
N VAL A 73 -5.39 6.80 2.30
CA VAL A 73 -4.79 6.31 1.06
C VAL A 73 -5.67 6.63 -0.14
N LYS A 74 -6.99 6.42 0.00
CA LYS A 74 -7.93 6.71 -1.08
C LYS A 74 -7.93 8.18 -1.46
N LYS A 75 -7.86 9.06 -0.47
CA LYS A 75 -7.80 10.51 -0.74
C LYS A 75 -6.56 10.87 -1.52
N TYR A 76 -5.41 10.34 -1.12
CA TYR A 76 -4.16 10.59 -1.84
C TYR A 76 -4.21 10.02 -3.25
N PHE A 77 -4.76 8.83 -3.39
CA PHE A 77 -4.92 8.21 -4.70
C PHE A 77 -5.78 9.08 -5.62
N ASN A 78 -6.92 9.53 -5.13
CA ASN A 78 -7.82 10.36 -5.93
C ASN A 78 -7.19 11.69 -6.31
N LYS A 79 -6.40 12.26 -5.41
CA LYS A 79 -5.70 13.51 -5.66
C LYS A 79 -4.64 13.36 -6.74
N LEU A 80 -3.92 12.23 -6.72
CA LEU A 80 -2.85 11.96 -7.68
C LEU A 80 -3.38 11.62 -9.07
N TYR A 81 -4.44 10.80 -9.10
CA TYR A 81 -5.00 10.31 -10.36
C TYR A 81 -6.32 10.98 -10.70
N LYS A 82 -6.42 12.24 -10.43
CA LYS A 82 -7.61 13.02 -10.74
C LYS A 82 -7.75 13.14 -12.25
N LEU A 83 -8.85 12.65 -12.76
CA LEU A 83 -9.16 12.70 -14.19
C LEU A 83 -10.21 13.76 -14.48
#